data_fef8bd0d36cba3a9c7b456ea0274c780
#
_entry.id   fef8bd0d36cba3a9c7b456ea0274c780
#
_cell.length_a   1.000
_cell.length_b   1.000
_cell.length_c   1.000
_cell.angle_alpha   90.00
_cell.angle_beta   90.00
_cell.angle_gamma   90.00
#
_symmetry.space_group_name_H-M   'P 1'
#
loop_
_entity.id
_entity.type
_entity.pdbx_description
1 polymer ?
#
loop_
_entity_poly.entity_id
_entity_poly.type
_entity_poly.pdbx_seq_one_letter_code
_entity_poly.pdbx_strand_id
1 'polypeptide(L)'
;MKSKAKRRISKRSSSTRQDASLRKQVIELLRSKGAHADFDQAIEGLPEALRGVRVKEVPFTPWRLLEHLRLAQWDILEFSRDPKHKSPKWPEGYWPDGDAPPSAAAWDSSVAGFRRDLAEMMKLVKDPSNDLFTPIPHGQGQTLLREALLVADHNAYHIGQLILVRRLLGAWK
;
A
#
# COMPACT_ATOMS: atom_id res chain seq x y z
N MET A 1 -26.99 -40.75 9.68
CA MET A 1 -27.07 -39.35 9.20
C MET A 1 -26.38 -38.30 10.12
N LYS A 2 -26.24 -38.50 11.43
CA LYS A 2 -25.61 -37.52 12.38
C LYS A 2 -24.10 -37.27 12.17
N SER A 3 -23.32 -38.21 11.64
CA SER A 3 -21.85 -38.08 11.43
C SER A 3 -21.47 -37.11 10.29
N LYS A 4 -22.21 -37.12 9.15
CA LYS A 4 -21.91 -36.25 8.00
C LYS A 4 -22.20 -34.75 8.32
N ALA A 5 -23.22 -34.46 9.11
CA ALA A 5 -23.57 -33.09 9.51
C ALA A 5 -22.52 -32.48 10.46
N LYS A 6 -22.05 -33.21 11.48
CA LYS A 6 -20.99 -32.77 12.40
C LYS A 6 -19.66 -32.47 11.66
N ARG A 7 -19.28 -33.31 10.67
CA ARG A 7 -18.06 -33.12 9.86
C ARG A 7 -18.16 -31.91 8.94
N ARG A 8 -19.35 -31.57 8.43
CA ARG A 8 -19.61 -30.39 7.57
C ARG A 8 -19.58 -29.09 8.38
N ILE A 9 -20.13 -29.08 9.59
CA ILE A 9 -20.10 -27.93 10.51
C ILE A 9 -18.65 -27.67 10.97
N SER A 10 -17.88 -28.70 11.34
CA SER A 10 -16.47 -28.56 11.73
C SER A 10 -15.59 -28.01 10.62
N LYS A 11 -15.75 -28.46 9.36
CA LYS A 11 -15.01 -27.92 8.19
C LYS A 11 -15.34 -26.46 7.90
N ARG A 12 -16.62 -26.06 8.01
CA ARG A 12 -17.05 -24.68 7.79
C ARG A 12 -16.50 -23.73 8.85
N SER A 13 -16.50 -24.12 10.13
CA SER A 13 -15.92 -23.30 11.21
C SER A 13 -14.39 -23.21 11.15
N SER A 14 -13.71 -24.23 10.62
CA SER A 14 -12.26 -24.18 10.35
C SER A 14 -11.93 -23.22 9.22
N SER A 15 -12.65 -23.28 8.10
CA SER A 15 -12.46 -22.38 6.95
C SER A 15 -12.68 -20.90 7.34
N THR A 16 -13.70 -20.62 8.12
CA THR A 16 -13.97 -19.23 8.59
C THR A 16 -12.86 -18.71 9.50
N ARG A 17 -12.27 -19.57 10.36
CA ARG A 17 -11.13 -19.19 11.20
C ARG A 17 -9.85 -18.96 10.41
N GLN A 18 -9.61 -19.76 9.39
CA GLN A 18 -8.46 -19.60 8.50
C GLN A 18 -8.55 -18.30 7.70
N ASP A 19 -9.73 -17.99 7.14
CA ASP A 19 -9.98 -16.74 6.43
C ASP A 19 -9.77 -15.52 7.33
N ALA A 20 -10.34 -15.51 8.53
CA ALA A 20 -10.15 -14.43 9.50
C ALA A 20 -8.67 -14.25 9.90
N SER A 21 -7.93 -15.36 10.07
CA SER A 21 -6.50 -15.31 10.37
C SER A 21 -5.69 -14.74 9.21
N LEU A 22 -5.98 -15.16 7.98
CA LEU A 22 -5.32 -14.62 6.79
C LEU A 22 -5.54 -13.12 6.64
N ARG A 23 -6.80 -12.65 6.74
CA ARG A 23 -7.13 -11.22 6.67
C ARG A 23 -6.38 -10.41 7.71
N LYS A 24 -6.31 -10.91 8.94
CA LYS A 24 -5.54 -10.26 10.01
C LYS A 24 -4.06 -10.11 9.64
N GLN A 25 -3.43 -11.17 9.13
CA GLN A 25 -2.00 -11.14 8.76
C GLN A 25 -1.75 -10.20 7.57
N VAL A 26 -2.63 -10.20 6.56
CA VAL A 26 -2.53 -9.26 5.42
C VAL A 26 -2.66 -7.81 5.89
N ILE A 27 -3.59 -7.51 6.82
CA ILE A 27 -3.74 -6.17 7.38
C ILE A 27 -2.51 -5.75 8.19
N GLU A 28 -1.92 -6.66 8.96
CA GLU A 28 -0.68 -6.38 9.70
C GLU A 28 0.49 -6.10 8.75
N LEU A 29 0.58 -6.82 7.62
CA LEU A 29 1.57 -6.58 6.58
C LEU A 29 1.36 -5.22 5.90
N LEU A 30 0.13 -4.87 5.52
CA LEU A 30 -0.21 -3.55 4.95
C LEU A 30 0.19 -2.39 5.86
N ARG A 31 0.10 -2.58 7.19
CA ARG A 31 0.54 -1.58 8.18
C ARG A 31 2.05 -1.47 8.33
N SER A 32 2.81 -2.34 7.68
CA SER A 32 4.27 -2.43 7.83
C SER A 32 4.76 -2.55 9.29
N LYS A 33 3.91 -3.08 10.18
CA LYS A 33 4.25 -3.24 11.60
C LYS A 33 4.90 -4.60 11.83
N GLY A 34 6.19 -4.60 12.08
CA GLY A 34 6.89 -5.84 12.43
C GLY A 34 8.40 -5.75 12.28
N ALA A 35 8.90 -5.81 11.06
CA ALA A 35 10.32 -5.99 10.80
C ALA A 35 11.11 -4.70 10.51
N HIS A 36 10.44 -3.61 10.11
CA HIS A 36 11.07 -2.36 9.70
C HIS A 36 10.17 -1.15 10.01
N ALA A 37 10.70 0.07 9.79
CA ALA A 37 9.94 1.30 9.97
C ALA A 37 8.73 1.35 9.02
N ASP A 38 7.62 1.88 9.52
CA ASP A 38 6.41 2.12 8.74
C ASP A 38 6.46 3.46 7.99
N PHE A 39 5.40 3.74 7.23
CA PHE A 39 5.29 4.99 6.46
C PHE A 39 5.35 6.24 7.33
N ASP A 40 4.64 6.24 8.46
CA ASP A 40 4.59 7.41 9.34
C ASP A 40 5.96 7.72 9.92
N GLN A 41 6.70 6.72 10.37
CA GLN A 41 8.07 6.88 10.80
C GLN A 41 8.98 7.38 9.67
N ALA A 42 8.78 6.85 8.45
CA ALA A 42 9.60 7.24 7.30
C ALA A 42 9.44 8.71 6.88
N ILE A 43 8.30 9.35 7.14
CA ILE A 43 8.06 10.76 6.79
C ILE A 43 8.20 11.71 7.98
N GLU A 44 8.08 11.21 9.21
CA GLU A 44 8.11 12.01 10.43
C GLU A 44 9.40 12.85 10.53
N GLY A 45 9.23 14.14 10.84
CA GLY A 45 10.37 15.05 11.07
C GLY A 45 11.26 15.33 9.86
N LEU A 46 10.85 14.97 8.62
CA LEU A 46 11.60 15.35 7.42
C LEU A 46 11.45 16.86 7.16
N PRO A 47 12.55 17.64 7.25
CA PRO A 47 12.51 19.09 7.02
C PRO A 47 11.98 19.44 5.63
N GLU A 48 11.19 20.49 5.53
CA GLU A 48 10.60 20.95 4.27
C GLU A 48 11.67 21.22 3.20
N ALA A 49 12.78 21.86 3.60
CA ALA A 49 13.90 22.17 2.72
C ALA A 49 14.57 20.92 2.09
N LEU A 50 14.39 19.73 2.68
CA LEU A 50 14.98 18.48 2.19
C LEU A 50 14.03 17.66 1.33
N ARG A 51 12.73 17.99 1.27
CA ARG A 51 11.72 17.19 0.55
C ARG A 51 11.99 17.05 -0.94
N GLY A 52 12.64 18.05 -1.55
CA GLY A 52 12.99 18.09 -2.98
C GLY A 52 14.48 17.94 -3.28
N VAL A 53 15.31 17.66 -2.29
CA VAL A 53 16.78 17.60 -2.48
C VAL A 53 17.18 16.29 -3.13
N ARG A 54 17.94 16.37 -4.23
CA ARG A 54 18.58 15.22 -4.86
C ARG A 54 19.84 14.82 -4.10
N VAL A 55 19.95 13.54 -3.84
CA VAL A 55 21.23 12.94 -3.43
C VAL A 55 22.01 12.54 -4.68
N LYS A 56 23.31 12.79 -4.70
CA LYS A 56 24.17 12.37 -5.81
C LYS A 56 24.03 10.87 -6.08
N GLU A 57 23.86 10.51 -7.33
CA GLU A 57 23.73 9.12 -7.79
C GLU A 57 22.45 8.38 -7.34
N VAL A 58 21.52 9.08 -6.68
CA VAL A 58 20.17 8.54 -6.36
C VAL A 58 19.15 9.21 -7.26
N PRO A 59 18.36 8.44 -8.04
CA PRO A 59 17.44 9.02 -9.03
C PRO A 59 16.17 9.64 -8.42
N PHE A 60 15.98 9.53 -7.10
CA PHE A 60 14.76 9.94 -6.42
C PHE A 60 15.03 10.98 -5.34
N THR A 61 14.10 11.95 -5.20
CA THR A 61 13.99 12.81 -4.02
C THR A 61 12.97 12.22 -3.04
N PRO A 62 12.92 12.69 -1.78
CA PRO A 62 11.85 12.30 -0.86
C PRO A 62 10.43 12.56 -1.40
N TRP A 63 10.23 13.70 -2.08
CA TRP A 63 8.96 14.02 -2.74
C TRP A 63 8.58 13.02 -3.82
N ARG A 64 9.51 12.71 -4.71
CA ARG A 64 9.26 11.75 -5.79
C ARG A 64 8.87 10.39 -5.26
N LEU A 65 9.52 9.91 -4.21
CA LEU A 65 9.19 8.64 -3.57
C LEU A 65 7.83 8.67 -2.87
N LEU A 66 7.51 9.75 -2.14
CA LEU A 66 6.20 9.91 -1.50
C LEU A 66 5.07 9.89 -2.54
N GLU A 67 5.21 10.67 -3.61
CA GLU A 67 4.16 10.79 -4.60
C GLU A 67 4.00 9.51 -5.42
N HIS A 68 5.10 8.83 -5.73
CA HIS A 68 5.06 7.51 -6.35
C HIS A 68 4.35 6.47 -5.48
N LEU A 69 4.67 6.41 -4.19
CA LEU A 69 3.98 5.55 -3.22
C LEU A 69 2.47 5.81 -3.23
N ARG A 70 2.07 7.09 -3.18
CA ARG A 70 0.65 7.48 -3.19
C ARG A 70 -0.05 7.08 -4.48
N LEU A 71 0.56 7.40 -5.64
CA LEU A 71 -0.03 7.14 -6.96
C LEU A 71 -0.19 5.65 -7.22
N ALA A 72 0.85 4.86 -6.96
CA ALA A 72 0.79 3.42 -7.16
C ALA A 72 -0.22 2.73 -6.24
N GLN A 73 -0.25 3.12 -4.96
CA GLN A 73 -1.22 2.58 -4.01
C GLN A 73 -2.65 2.95 -4.36
N TRP A 74 -2.89 4.21 -4.77
CA TRP A 74 -4.19 4.68 -5.25
C TRP A 74 -4.66 3.87 -6.46
N ASP A 75 -3.79 3.69 -7.46
CA ASP A 75 -4.13 2.92 -8.66
C ASP A 75 -4.52 1.49 -8.33
N ILE A 76 -3.73 0.80 -7.50
CA ILE A 76 -4.02 -0.59 -7.09
C ILE A 76 -5.35 -0.67 -6.32
N LEU A 77 -5.63 0.32 -5.44
CA LEU A 77 -6.89 0.38 -4.71
C LEU A 77 -8.08 0.58 -5.64
N GLU A 78 -8.00 1.57 -6.54
CA GLU A 78 -9.11 1.87 -7.46
C GLU A 78 -9.33 0.72 -8.45
N PHE A 79 -8.26 0.12 -8.98
CA PHE A 79 -8.37 -1.11 -9.77
C PHE A 79 -9.08 -2.23 -9.00
N SER A 80 -8.84 -2.35 -7.70
CA SER A 80 -9.46 -3.42 -6.89
C SER A 80 -10.97 -3.25 -6.69
N ARG A 81 -11.50 -2.02 -6.79
CA ARG A 81 -12.90 -1.71 -6.39
C ARG A 81 -13.76 -1.06 -7.46
N ASP A 82 -13.17 -0.40 -8.45
CA ASP A 82 -13.91 0.32 -9.49
C ASP A 82 -13.68 -0.28 -10.88
N PRO A 83 -14.68 -0.94 -11.48
CA PRO A 83 -14.57 -1.50 -12.82
C PRO A 83 -14.41 -0.45 -13.94
N LYS A 84 -14.60 0.83 -13.63
CA LYS A 84 -14.42 1.94 -14.59
C LYS A 84 -13.05 2.60 -14.44
N HIS A 85 -12.26 2.22 -13.44
CA HIS A 85 -10.94 2.78 -13.22
C HIS A 85 -10.04 2.55 -14.42
N LYS A 86 -9.23 3.55 -14.74
CA LYS A 86 -8.20 3.49 -15.78
C LYS A 86 -6.87 3.83 -15.14
N SER A 87 -5.98 2.88 -15.12
CA SER A 87 -4.63 3.06 -14.60
C SER A 87 -3.87 4.13 -15.38
N PRO A 88 -3.02 4.92 -14.70
CA PRO A 88 -2.10 5.85 -15.34
C PRO A 88 -1.19 5.14 -16.36
N LYS A 89 -0.67 5.89 -17.32
CA LYS A 89 0.30 5.34 -18.26
C LYS A 89 1.60 4.98 -17.56
N TRP A 90 2.03 3.76 -17.73
CA TRP A 90 3.30 3.28 -17.18
C TRP A 90 4.51 3.66 -18.07
N PRO A 91 5.65 4.07 -17.46
CA PRO A 91 5.86 4.37 -16.04
C PRO A 91 5.56 5.82 -15.67
N GLU A 92 5.38 6.71 -16.64
CA GLU A 92 5.38 8.16 -16.49
C GLU A 92 4.28 8.66 -15.54
N GLY A 93 3.09 8.08 -15.64
CA GLY A 93 1.92 8.48 -14.84
C GLY A 93 2.01 8.12 -13.34
N TYR A 94 3.06 7.42 -12.93
CA TYR A 94 3.27 7.03 -11.53
C TYR A 94 4.33 7.88 -10.80
N TRP A 95 4.87 8.89 -11.47
CA TRP A 95 5.89 9.76 -10.91
C TRP A 95 5.50 11.24 -11.07
N PRO A 96 5.80 12.10 -10.09
CA PRO A 96 5.58 13.53 -10.25
C PRO A 96 6.58 14.12 -11.25
N ASP A 97 6.16 15.18 -11.94
CA ASP A 97 7.02 15.89 -12.91
C ASP A 97 8.21 16.59 -12.24
N GLY A 98 8.03 17.09 -11.02
CA GLY A 98 9.05 17.85 -10.28
C GLY A 98 9.77 17.04 -9.21
N ASP A 99 10.96 17.52 -8.84
CA ASP A 99 11.76 16.94 -7.76
C ASP A 99 11.30 17.35 -6.37
N ALA A 100 10.63 18.50 -6.25
CA ALA A 100 10.11 19.05 -5.00
C ALA A 100 8.59 19.15 -5.02
N PRO A 101 7.92 19.11 -3.86
CA PRO A 101 6.50 19.40 -3.80
C PRO A 101 6.24 20.85 -4.26
N PRO A 102 5.20 21.10 -5.07
CA PRO A 102 4.89 22.44 -5.53
C PRO A 102 4.49 23.40 -4.39
N SER A 103 4.13 22.85 -3.24
CA SER A 103 3.85 23.61 -2.00
C SER A 103 3.93 22.69 -0.78
N ALA A 104 3.99 23.28 0.43
CA ALA A 104 3.85 22.51 1.68
C ALA A 104 2.50 21.77 1.73
N ALA A 105 1.43 22.40 1.29
CA ALA A 105 0.11 21.79 1.23
C ALA A 105 0.04 20.57 0.27
N ALA A 106 0.82 20.56 -0.81
CA ALA A 106 0.90 19.42 -1.72
C ALA A 106 1.54 18.22 -1.03
N TRP A 107 2.60 18.42 -0.26
CA TRP A 107 3.20 17.37 0.56
C TRP A 107 2.19 16.78 1.53
N ASP A 108 1.51 17.62 2.30
CA ASP A 108 0.54 17.19 3.31
C ASP A 108 -0.64 16.46 2.67
N SER A 109 -1.09 16.92 1.49
CA SER A 109 -2.15 16.27 0.72
C SER A 109 -1.73 14.89 0.24
N SER A 110 -0.48 14.70 -0.20
CA SER A 110 0.04 13.40 -0.61
C SER A 110 0.15 12.43 0.57
N VAL A 111 0.62 12.90 1.72
CA VAL A 111 0.65 12.12 2.97
C VAL A 111 -0.76 11.69 3.37
N ALA A 112 -1.71 12.62 3.38
CA ALA A 112 -3.11 12.32 3.71
C ALA A 112 -3.74 11.36 2.71
N GLY A 113 -3.45 11.51 1.41
CA GLY A 113 -3.90 10.62 0.35
C GLY A 113 -3.40 9.20 0.56
N PHE A 114 -2.10 9.03 0.77
CA PHE A 114 -1.51 7.73 1.05
C PHE A 114 -2.18 7.03 2.25
N ARG A 115 -2.34 7.74 3.38
CA ARG A 115 -2.97 7.18 4.59
C ARG A 115 -4.42 6.78 4.36
N ARG A 116 -5.18 7.61 3.66
CA ARG A 116 -6.58 7.34 3.33
C ARG A 116 -6.70 6.08 2.47
N ASP A 117 -5.91 5.99 1.41
CA ASP A 117 -6.00 4.90 0.43
C ASP A 117 -5.51 3.57 1.04
N LEU A 118 -4.51 3.61 1.91
CA LEU A 118 -4.10 2.44 2.70
C LEU A 118 -5.22 1.95 3.62
N ALA A 119 -5.90 2.89 4.30
CA ALA A 119 -7.03 2.56 5.16
C ALA A 119 -8.19 1.93 4.38
N GLU A 120 -8.49 2.42 3.18
CA GLU A 120 -9.51 1.85 2.30
C GLU A 120 -9.12 0.45 1.80
N MET A 121 -7.87 0.21 1.41
CA MET A 121 -7.39 -1.14 1.07
C MET A 121 -7.55 -2.10 2.25
N MET A 122 -7.19 -1.68 3.45
CA MET A 122 -7.40 -2.49 4.66
C MET A 122 -8.88 -2.78 4.94
N LYS A 123 -9.80 -1.85 4.64
CA LYS A 123 -11.25 -2.09 4.74
C LYS A 123 -11.71 -3.16 3.75
N LEU A 124 -11.27 -3.10 2.49
CA LEU A 124 -11.58 -4.13 1.49
C LEU A 124 -11.13 -5.51 1.96
N VAL A 125 -9.91 -5.62 2.47
CA VAL A 125 -9.38 -6.89 3.00
C VAL A 125 -10.13 -7.35 4.25
N LYS A 126 -10.52 -6.44 5.14
CA LYS A 126 -11.21 -6.76 6.40
C LYS A 126 -12.63 -7.27 6.19
N ASP A 127 -13.32 -6.81 5.16
CA ASP A 127 -14.71 -7.14 4.91
C ASP A 127 -14.85 -8.61 4.44
N PRO A 128 -15.53 -9.46 5.23
CA PRO A 128 -15.70 -10.88 4.89
C PRO A 128 -16.62 -11.12 3.69
N SER A 129 -17.36 -10.11 3.22
CA SER A 129 -18.17 -10.20 2.00
C SER A 129 -17.32 -10.16 0.74
N ASN A 130 -16.10 -9.60 0.80
CA ASN A 130 -15.15 -9.62 -0.29
C ASN A 130 -14.40 -10.96 -0.32
N ASP A 131 -14.53 -11.71 -1.41
CA ASP A 131 -13.72 -12.91 -1.62
C ASP A 131 -12.28 -12.50 -1.99
N LEU A 132 -11.32 -12.94 -1.18
CA LEU A 132 -9.90 -12.63 -1.41
C LEU A 132 -9.29 -13.39 -2.59
N PHE A 133 -9.88 -14.48 -3.03
CA PHE A 133 -9.30 -15.42 -3.98
C PHE A 133 -9.98 -15.42 -5.36
N THR A 134 -11.21 -14.93 -5.44
CA THR A 134 -11.90 -14.80 -6.73
C THR A 134 -11.24 -13.72 -7.56
N PRO A 135 -10.94 -13.98 -8.85
CA PRO A 135 -10.43 -12.95 -9.75
C PRO A 135 -11.36 -11.74 -9.83
N ILE A 136 -10.77 -10.54 -9.81
CA ILE A 136 -11.48 -9.28 -10.02
C ILE A 136 -12.10 -9.30 -11.42
N PRO A 137 -13.44 -9.07 -11.57
CA PRO A 137 -14.15 -9.34 -12.82
C PRO A 137 -13.64 -8.55 -14.04
N HIS A 138 -13.10 -7.36 -13.82
CA HIS A 138 -12.54 -6.49 -14.86
C HIS A 138 -11.02 -6.61 -15.00
N GLY A 139 -10.39 -7.50 -14.21
CA GLY A 139 -8.96 -7.78 -14.28
C GLY A 139 -8.61 -8.91 -15.23
N GLN A 140 -7.34 -9.28 -15.24
CA GLN A 140 -6.77 -10.38 -16.04
C GLN A 140 -6.32 -11.54 -15.15
N GLY A 141 -7.11 -11.85 -14.11
CA GLY A 141 -6.83 -12.90 -13.14
C GLY A 141 -6.29 -12.41 -11.78
N GLN A 142 -6.11 -11.12 -11.60
CA GLN A 142 -5.75 -10.53 -10.32
C GLN A 142 -6.87 -10.76 -9.30
N THR A 143 -6.49 -11.03 -8.05
CA THR A 143 -7.40 -11.21 -6.92
C THR A 143 -7.18 -10.10 -5.89
N LEU A 144 -8.16 -9.83 -5.04
CA LEU A 144 -8.00 -8.84 -3.96
C LEU A 144 -6.83 -9.19 -3.04
N LEU A 145 -6.57 -10.48 -2.78
CA LEU A 145 -5.40 -10.89 -2.02
C LEU A 145 -4.10 -10.48 -2.72
N ARG A 146 -4.00 -10.75 -4.01
CA ARG A 146 -2.81 -10.37 -4.80
C ARG A 146 -2.57 -8.88 -4.77
N GLU A 147 -3.62 -8.07 -4.93
CA GLU A 147 -3.50 -6.60 -4.92
C GLU A 147 -3.09 -6.06 -3.54
N ALA A 148 -3.66 -6.61 -2.47
CA ALA A 148 -3.27 -6.23 -1.11
C ALA A 148 -1.79 -6.59 -0.80
N LEU A 149 -1.33 -7.75 -1.24
CA LEU A 149 0.07 -8.15 -1.11
C LEU A 149 1.00 -7.26 -1.95
N LEU A 150 0.57 -6.88 -3.16
CA LEU A 150 1.32 -5.95 -4.01
C LEU A 150 1.47 -4.58 -3.37
N VAL A 151 0.40 -4.03 -2.76
CA VAL A 151 0.48 -2.77 -2.01
C VAL A 151 1.49 -2.88 -0.87
N ALA A 152 1.45 -3.96 -0.10
CA ALA A 152 2.35 -4.14 1.04
C ALA A 152 3.83 -4.26 0.59
N ASP A 153 4.10 -5.03 -0.45
CA ASP A 153 5.44 -5.24 -1.02
C ASP A 153 6.00 -3.93 -1.61
N HIS A 154 5.22 -3.26 -2.47
CA HIS A 154 5.59 -2.00 -3.09
C HIS A 154 5.87 -0.91 -2.06
N ASN A 155 4.99 -0.79 -1.05
CA ASN A 155 5.18 0.19 0.01
C ASN A 155 6.45 -0.11 0.83
N ALA A 156 6.69 -1.36 1.21
CA ALA A 156 7.88 -1.75 1.96
C ALA A 156 9.17 -1.41 1.19
N TYR A 157 9.19 -1.71 -0.12
CA TYR A 157 10.33 -1.43 -0.99
C TYR A 157 10.65 0.07 -1.06
N HIS A 158 9.65 0.92 -1.34
CA HIS A 158 9.88 2.35 -1.51
C HIS A 158 10.01 3.12 -0.17
N ILE A 159 9.40 2.66 0.92
CA ILE A 159 9.67 3.17 2.27
C ILE A 159 11.14 2.95 2.63
N GLY A 160 11.70 1.77 2.33
CA GLY A 160 13.12 1.50 2.53
C GLY A 160 14.02 2.46 1.74
N GLN A 161 13.67 2.76 0.49
CA GLN A 161 14.39 3.75 -0.33
C GLN A 161 14.27 5.17 0.25
N LEU A 162 13.08 5.57 0.71
CA LEU A 162 12.88 6.87 1.34
C LEU A 162 13.74 7.04 2.60
N ILE A 163 13.81 6.01 3.44
CA ILE A 163 14.67 6.00 4.62
C ILE A 163 16.15 6.10 4.23
N LEU A 164 16.57 5.37 3.19
CA LEU A 164 17.94 5.46 2.68
C LEU A 164 18.28 6.88 2.20
N VAL A 165 17.39 7.50 1.41
CA VAL A 165 17.56 8.89 0.95
C VAL A 165 17.64 9.84 2.15
N ARG A 166 16.80 9.69 3.16
CA ARG A 166 16.85 10.51 4.39
C ARG A 166 18.16 10.35 5.16
N ARG A 167 18.72 9.15 5.22
CA ARG A 167 20.04 8.90 5.84
C ARG A 167 21.15 9.64 5.09
N LEU A 168 21.13 9.58 3.77
CA LEU A 168 22.10 10.27 2.93
C LEU A 168 21.99 11.81 3.02
N LEU A 169 20.78 12.32 3.30
CA LEU A 169 20.51 13.74 3.56
C LEU A 169 20.80 14.15 5.02
N GLY A 170 21.21 13.24 5.90
CA GLY A 170 21.40 13.51 7.33
C GLY A 170 20.11 13.77 8.11
N ALA A 171 18.96 13.36 7.58
CA ALA A 171 17.62 13.60 8.14
C ALA A 171 16.94 12.34 8.71
N TRP A 172 17.71 11.32 9.00
CA TRP A 172 17.25 10.10 9.67
C TRP A 172 18.10 9.83 10.91
N LYS A 173 17.47 9.66 12.07
CA LYS A 173 18.13 9.31 13.33
C LYS A 173 18.08 7.80 13.56
#